data_a0aa3dd38c02c286a7f32b37be471e96
#
_entry.id   a0aa3dd38c02c286a7f32b37be471e96
#
_cell.length_a   1.000
_cell.length_b   1.000
_cell.length_c   1.000
_cell.angle_alpha   90.00
_cell.angle_beta   90.00
_cell.angle_gamma   90.00
#
_symmetry.space_group_name_H-M   'P 1'
#
loop_
_entity.id
_entity.type
_entity.pdbx_description
1 polymer ?
#
loop_
_entity_poly.entity_id
_entity_poly.type
_entity_poly.pdbx_seq_one_letter_code
_entity_poly.pdbx_strand_id
1 'polypeptide(L)'
;MRFTARDEFDEKHKAALALFWGDCLAEEPDDALAAVIKSKTADLSYHSWFAYDYDLGNGQTPFELFLEKEGRNLRTGERNFLEGMRGSHLRLYEILEVKPDEGFEVLDLWEDRRFFVRERAATRQIVAWDLVIARIGPGGEGETVFETLPYLFRAADKDDLLKGLRKAYRVFAQEFPESGLADFFRKIAPVFHKLWLERVALPPRPKFITGDGEPFIFAKVFFDLVDREGAIRSLVDRDDVADQGDGSYVWLEPAGDLQRSIGRMTFEERRIVIETTSKKRAEKARDELPAVFGGAASFRAISYEDVEQAIKHAPPTSKKSEVDIPVEDQRKILDEFYEQHYRKWLDQPLPMLGNRTPRHAAGLKTVRPKLIALLKDLESSSERQRRSGEVAYDFGWMWAELGLVRK
;
A
#
# COMPACT_ATOMS: atom_id res chain seq x y z
N MET A 1 -30.57 -7.19 3.07
CA MET A 1 -30.74 -5.84 2.47
C MET A 1 -32.18 -5.31 2.48
N ARG A 2 -33.19 -5.98 1.89
CA ARG A 2 -34.57 -5.42 1.90
C ARG A 2 -35.16 -5.17 3.28
N PHE A 3 -34.84 -5.98 4.29
CA PHE A 3 -35.34 -5.81 5.67
C PHE A 3 -34.73 -4.54 6.30
N THR A 4 -33.41 -4.34 6.19
CA THR A 4 -32.70 -3.19 6.75
C THR A 4 -32.93 -1.90 5.96
N ALA A 5 -33.53 -1.96 4.77
CA ALA A 5 -33.90 -0.79 3.97
C ALA A 5 -35.30 -0.25 4.27
N ARG A 6 -35.94 -0.69 5.36
CA ARG A 6 -37.23 -0.17 5.81
C ARG A 6 -37.05 1.15 6.57
N ASP A 7 -38.00 2.05 6.48
CA ASP A 7 -37.96 3.38 7.10
C ASP A 7 -37.69 3.33 8.62
N GLU A 8 -38.05 2.24 9.30
CA GLU A 8 -37.77 2.01 10.73
C GLU A 8 -36.26 2.01 11.06
N PHE A 9 -35.40 1.82 10.07
CA PHE A 9 -33.94 1.81 10.24
C PHE A 9 -33.25 3.13 9.82
N ASP A 10 -33.94 4.12 9.27
CA ASP A 10 -33.31 5.34 8.73
C ASP A 10 -32.45 6.07 9.75
N GLU A 11 -32.95 6.30 10.96
CA GLU A 11 -32.18 6.94 12.02
C GLU A 11 -31.01 6.06 12.50
N LYS A 12 -31.19 4.73 12.49
CA LYS A 12 -30.10 3.79 12.81
C LYS A 12 -29.02 3.80 11.74
N HIS A 13 -29.40 3.90 10.47
CA HIS A 13 -28.43 4.04 9.38
C HIS A 13 -27.62 5.33 9.48
N LYS A 14 -28.23 6.47 9.83
CA LYS A 14 -27.49 7.72 10.03
C LYS A 14 -26.44 7.60 11.12
N ALA A 15 -26.81 7.06 12.29
CA ALA A 15 -25.90 6.83 13.39
C ALA A 15 -24.81 5.80 13.04
N ALA A 16 -25.20 4.72 12.35
CA ALA A 16 -24.27 3.67 11.92
C ALA A 16 -23.26 4.18 10.88
N LEU A 17 -23.67 4.99 9.92
CA LEU A 17 -22.76 5.60 8.94
C LEU A 17 -21.71 6.48 9.63
N ALA A 18 -22.11 7.30 10.59
CA ALA A 18 -21.19 8.11 11.37
C ALA A 18 -20.17 7.25 12.14
N LEU A 19 -20.60 6.12 12.70
CA LEU A 19 -19.72 5.19 13.41
C LEU A 19 -18.77 4.44 12.46
N PHE A 20 -19.28 4.00 11.30
CA PHE A 20 -18.51 3.19 10.34
C PHE A 20 -17.43 3.99 9.61
N TRP A 21 -17.79 5.21 9.17
CA TRP A 21 -16.88 6.09 8.45
C TRP A 21 -16.08 7.02 9.38
N GLY A 22 -16.57 7.25 10.62
CA GLY A 22 -15.94 8.15 11.57
C GLY A 22 -15.74 9.55 10.99
N ASP A 23 -14.58 10.13 11.25
CA ASP A 23 -14.23 11.48 10.83
C ASP A 23 -14.08 11.65 9.30
N CYS A 24 -14.06 10.55 8.54
CA CYS A 24 -13.96 10.60 7.08
C CYS A 24 -15.13 11.32 6.40
N LEU A 25 -16.29 11.42 7.08
CA LEU A 25 -17.46 12.16 6.58
C LEU A 25 -17.64 13.55 7.23
N ALA A 26 -16.70 13.97 8.10
CA ALA A 26 -16.80 15.26 8.80
C ALA A 26 -16.53 16.46 7.88
N GLU A 27 -15.77 16.25 6.80
CA GLU A 27 -15.46 17.24 5.77
C GLU A 27 -15.96 16.75 4.41
N GLU A 28 -16.03 17.66 3.44
CA GLU A 28 -16.35 17.31 2.07
C GLU A 28 -15.25 16.37 1.51
N PRO A 29 -15.60 15.14 1.07
CA PRO A 29 -14.60 14.16 0.67
C PRO A 29 -13.88 14.61 -0.60
N ASP A 30 -12.56 14.44 -0.63
CA ASP A 30 -11.79 14.56 -1.86
C ASP A 30 -12.17 13.47 -2.88
N ASP A 31 -11.72 13.60 -4.13
CA ASP A 31 -12.07 12.68 -5.21
C ASP A 31 -11.71 11.22 -4.89
N ALA A 32 -10.60 10.99 -4.18
CA ALA A 32 -10.14 9.65 -3.81
C ALA A 32 -11.06 9.02 -2.76
N LEU A 33 -11.38 9.75 -1.70
CA LEU A 33 -12.31 9.30 -0.67
C LEU A 33 -13.71 9.11 -1.24
N ALA A 34 -14.19 10.03 -2.09
CA ALA A 34 -15.47 9.91 -2.78
C ALA A 34 -15.56 8.65 -3.65
N ALA A 35 -14.47 8.28 -4.34
CA ALA A 35 -14.39 7.05 -5.11
C ALA A 35 -14.45 5.80 -4.22
N VAL A 36 -13.76 5.82 -3.07
CA VAL A 36 -13.80 4.72 -2.09
C VAL A 36 -15.19 4.55 -1.50
N ILE A 37 -15.86 5.65 -1.09
CA ILE A 37 -17.23 5.61 -0.55
C ILE A 37 -18.20 4.97 -1.54
N LYS A 38 -18.05 5.27 -2.84
CA LYS A 38 -18.86 4.71 -3.92
C LYS A 38 -18.44 3.30 -4.35
N SER A 39 -17.35 2.76 -3.78
CA SER A 39 -16.86 1.44 -4.16
C SER A 39 -17.77 0.33 -3.67
N LYS A 40 -17.88 -0.73 -4.47
CA LYS A 40 -18.67 -1.92 -4.10
C LYS A 40 -18.14 -2.57 -2.81
N THR A 41 -16.84 -2.53 -2.56
CA THR A 41 -16.24 -3.07 -1.34
C THR A 41 -16.74 -2.34 -0.11
N ALA A 42 -16.68 -1.00 -0.10
CA ALA A 42 -17.13 -0.21 1.04
C ALA A 42 -18.63 -0.35 1.28
N ASP A 43 -19.45 -0.33 0.21
CA ASP A 43 -20.91 -0.50 0.30
C ASP A 43 -21.30 -1.86 0.89
N LEU A 44 -20.78 -2.95 0.35
CA LEU A 44 -21.08 -4.29 0.85
C LEU A 44 -20.56 -4.50 2.28
N SER A 45 -19.38 -3.97 2.60
CA SER A 45 -18.83 -4.08 3.95
C SER A 45 -19.65 -3.32 4.97
N TYR A 46 -20.14 -2.13 4.64
CA TYR A 46 -21.06 -1.38 5.48
C TYR A 46 -22.35 -2.17 5.74
N HIS A 47 -22.99 -2.69 4.70
CA HIS A 47 -24.22 -3.45 4.83
C HIS A 47 -24.07 -4.76 5.61
N SER A 48 -22.96 -5.48 5.41
CA SER A 48 -22.63 -6.67 6.19
C SER A 48 -22.44 -6.32 7.66
N TRP A 49 -21.61 -5.31 7.96
CA TRP A 49 -21.40 -4.84 9.32
C TRP A 49 -22.69 -4.37 9.98
N PHE A 50 -23.49 -3.55 9.30
CA PHE A 50 -24.76 -3.06 9.82
C PHE A 50 -25.72 -4.22 10.15
N ALA A 51 -25.82 -5.20 9.27
CA ALA A 51 -26.70 -6.33 9.46
C ALA A 51 -26.28 -7.22 10.65
N TYR A 52 -24.99 -7.57 10.74
CA TYR A 52 -24.53 -8.62 11.65
C TYR A 52 -23.89 -8.13 12.95
N ASP A 53 -23.38 -6.89 12.98
CA ASP A 53 -22.58 -6.41 14.11
C ASP A 53 -23.14 -5.13 14.77
N TYR A 54 -23.93 -4.31 14.05
CA TYR A 54 -24.47 -3.07 14.60
C TYR A 54 -25.53 -3.35 15.67
N ASP A 55 -25.34 -2.77 16.87
CA ASP A 55 -26.29 -2.85 17.97
C ASP A 55 -27.42 -1.83 17.76
N LEU A 56 -28.66 -2.29 17.75
CA LEU A 56 -29.85 -1.43 17.65
C LEU A 56 -30.14 -0.62 18.93
N GLY A 57 -29.29 -0.77 19.97
CA GLY A 57 -29.41 -0.09 21.25
C GLY A 57 -30.05 -0.91 22.36
N ASN A 58 -30.34 -2.18 22.08
CA ASN A 58 -30.92 -3.16 23.02
C ASN A 58 -30.12 -4.47 23.08
N GLY A 59 -28.88 -4.47 22.55
CA GLY A 59 -28.05 -5.66 22.44
C GLY A 59 -28.37 -6.55 21.24
N GLN A 60 -29.39 -6.23 20.45
CA GLN A 60 -29.84 -6.99 19.29
C GLN A 60 -29.34 -6.35 17.99
N THR A 61 -28.89 -7.18 17.03
CA THR A 61 -28.54 -6.74 15.69
C THR A 61 -29.76 -6.77 14.74
N PRO A 62 -29.71 -6.02 13.60
CA PRO A 62 -30.73 -6.15 12.56
C PRO A 62 -30.93 -7.59 12.07
N PHE A 63 -29.86 -8.38 12.01
CA PHE A 63 -29.90 -9.80 11.65
C PHE A 63 -30.69 -10.64 12.66
N GLU A 64 -30.43 -10.44 13.95
CA GLU A 64 -31.16 -11.13 15.02
C GLU A 64 -32.64 -10.74 15.03
N LEU A 65 -32.93 -9.44 14.86
CA LEU A 65 -34.30 -8.93 14.73
C LEU A 65 -35.01 -9.49 13.49
N PHE A 66 -34.32 -9.65 12.38
CA PHE A 66 -34.86 -10.27 11.17
C PHE A 66 -35.24 -11.73 11.42
N LEU A 67 -34.36 -12.51 12.04
CA LEU A 67 -34.65 -13.92 12.37
C LEU A 67 -35.84 -14.05 13.31
N GLU A 68 -35.98 -13.15 14.29
CA GLU A 68 -37.11 -13.12 15.21
C GLU A 68 -38.42 -12.83 14.48
N LYS A 69 -38.48 -11.78 13.67
CA LYS A 69 -39.70 -11.32 12.98
C LYS A 69 -40.07 -12.17 11.77
N GLU A 70 -39.12 -12.56 10.95
CA GLU A 70 -39.33 -13.15 9.62
C GLU A 70 -38.86 -14.61 9.51
N GLY A 71 -38.09 -15.08 10.50
CA GLY A 71 -37.42 -16.41 10.42
C GLY A 71 -38.40 -17.58 10.23
N ARG A 72 -39.65 -17.43 10.68
CA ARG A 72 -40.67 -18.46 10.49
C ARG A 72 -41.14 -18.60 9.05
N ASN A 73 -41.03 -17.56 8.27
CA ASN A 73 -41.46 -17.49 6.87
C ASN A 73 -40.38 -17.95 5.88
N LEU A 74 -39.17 -18.23 6.40
CA LEU A 74 -38.03 -18.66 5.56
C LEU A 74 -38.15 -20.12 5.16
N ARG A 75 -37.68 -20.44 3.94
CA ARG A 75 -37.48 -21.83 3.51
C ARG A 75 -36.40 -22.48 4.39
N THR A 76 -36.44 -23.79 4.52
CA THR A 76 -35.52 -24.55 5.38
C THR A 76 -34.04 -24.24 5.07
N GLY A 77 -33.67 -24.18 3.77
CA GLY A 77 -32.31 -23.87 3.37
C GLY A 77 -31.85 -22.44 3.74
N GLU A 78 -32.74 -21.46 3.53
CA GLU A 78 -32.50 -20.06 3.92
C GLU A 78 -32.32 -19.93 5.44
N ARG A 79 -33.17 -20.60 6.20
CA ARG A 79 -33.08 -20.63 7.66
C ARG A 79 -31.77 -21.27 8.13
N ASN A 80 -31.43 -22.43 7.60
CA ASN A 80 -30.19 -23.12 7.95
C ASN A 80 -28.96 -22.27 7.64
N PHE A 81 -28.94 -21.58 6.49
CA PHE A 81 -27.88 -20.63 6.15
C PHE A 81 -27.80 -19.51 7.19
N LEU A 82 -28.89 -18.85 7.46
CA LEU A 82 -28.89 -17.72 8.41
C LEU A 82 -28.58 -18.17 9.86
N GLU A 83 -29.10 -19.32 10.30
CA GLU A 83 -28.70 -19.86 11.61
C GLU A 83 -27.20 -20.21 11.66
N GLY A 84 -26.62 -20.69 10.57
CA GLY A 84 -25.17 -20.92 10.45
C GLY A 84 -24.36 -19.62 10.43
N MET A 85 -24.95 -18.50 10.01
CA MET A 85 -24.33 -17.16 10.11
C MET A 85 -24.36 -16.59 11.54
N ARG A 86 -25.19 -17.13 12.42
CA ARG A 86 -25.29 -16.70 13.82
C ARG A 86 -23.93 -16.90 14.51
N GLY A 87 -23.41 -15.82 15.08
CA GLY A 87 -22.09 -15.85 15.71
C GLY A 87 -20.88 -15.80 14.75
N SER A 88 -21.13 -15.59 13.45
CA SER A 88 -20.03 -15.27 12.52
C SER A 88 -19.58 -13.82 12.73
N HIS A 89 -18.26 -13.59 12.67
CA HIS A 89 -17.66 -12.27 12.85
C HIS A 89 -16.61 -12.00 11.80
N LEU A 90 -16.31 -10.72 11.57
CA LEU A 90 -15.13 -10.33 10.81
C LEU A 90 -13.87 -10.76 11.56
N ARG A 91 -13.02 -11.55 10.92
CA ARG A 91 -11.77 -12.06 11.48
C ARG A 91 -10.63 -11.91 10.48
N LEU A 92 -9.41 -11.98 10.99
CA LEU A 92 -8.18 -11.90 10.19
C LEU A 92 -7.70 -13.29 9.81
N TYR A 93 -7.57 -13.53 8.51
CA TYR A 93 -7.08 -14.78 7.92
C TYR A 93 -5.85 -14.54 7.04
N GLU A 94 -4.99 -15.54 6.94
CA GLU A 94 -3.91 -15.61 5.94
C GLU A 94 -4.31 -16.62 4.86
N ILE A 95 -4.14 -16.26 3.61
CA ILE A 95 -4.34 -17.16 2.46
C ILE A 95 -3.10 -18.04 2.35
N LEU A 96 -3.24 -19.33 2.56
CA LEU A 96 -2.15 -20.28 2.47
C LEU A 96 -1.96 -20.81 1.05
N GLU A 97 -3.07 -21.13 0.37
CA GLU A 97 -3.09 -21.66 -0.97
C GLU A 97 -4.29 -21.11 -1.75
N VAL A 98 -4.09 -20.86 -3.01
CA VAL A 98 -5.15 -20.47 -3.94
C VAL A 98 -5.38 -21.61 -4.93
N LYS A 99 -6.59 -22.17 -4.97
CA LYS A 99 -7.03 -23.10 -6.00
C LYS A 99 -7.88 -22.34 -7.02
N PRO A 100 -7.33 -22.08 -8.22
CA PRO A 100 -8.02 -21.27 -9.21
C PRO A 100 -9.43 -21.79 -9.51
N ASP A 101 -10.39 -20.87 -9.56
CA ASP A 101 -11.82 -21.14 -9.80
C ASP A 101 -12.50 -22.07 -8.78
N GLU A 102 -11.81 -22.42 -7.67
CA GLU A 102 -12.35 -23.26 -6.60
C GLU A 102 -12.43 -22.50 -5.27
N GLY A 103 -11.32 -21.92 -4.79
CA GLY A 103 -11.28 -21.22 -3.51
C GLY A 103 -9.89 -21.13 -2.88
N PHE A 104 -9.89 -21.03 -1.55
CA PHE A 104 -8.69 -20.77 -0.77
C PHE A 104 -8.54 -21.73 0.40
N GLU A 105 -7.33 -22.21 0.66
CA GLU A 105 -6.96 -22.68 1.98
C GLU A 105 -6.55 -21.50 2.84
N VAL A 106 -7.22 -21.30 3.97
CA VAL A 106 -7.04 -20.16 4.86
C VAL A 106 -6.61 -20.60 6.25
N LEU A 107 -5.83 -19.74 6.91
CA LEU A 107 -5.47 -19.87 8.32
C LEU A 107 -6.16 -18.75 9.11
N ASP A 108 -7.04 -19.11 10.05
CA ASP A 108 -7.52 -18.18 11.07
C ASP A 108 -6.34 -17.80 11.98
N LEU A 109 -5.93 -16.53 11.96
CA LEU A 109 -4.76 -16.07 12.70
C LEU A 109 -5.02 -15.85 14.19
N TRP A 110 -6.27 -15.93 14.64
CA TRP A 110 -6.64 -15.87 16.04
C TRP A 110 -6.68 -17.25 16.69
N GLU A 111 -7.34 -18.23 16.00
CA GLU A 111 -7.57 -19.58 16.49
C GLU A 111 -6.49 -20.59 16.05
N ASP A 112 -5.59 -20.18 15.14
CA ASP A 112 -4.58 -21.04 14.50
C ASP A 112 -5.22 -22.27 13.82
N ARG A 113 -6.38 -22.07 13.18
CA ARG A 113 -7.17 -23.10 12.53
C ARG A 113 -7.16 -22.97 11.03
N ARG A 114 -6.90 -24.06 10.31
CA ARG A 114 -6.93 -24.13 8.85
C ARG A 114 -8.23 -24.73 8.35
N PHE A 115 -8.75 -24.18 7.25
CA PHE A 115 -9.91 -24.73 6.56
C PHE A 115 -10.00 -24.16 5.14
N PHE A 116 -10.84 -24.77 4.32
CA PHE A 116 -11.03 -24.34 2.93
C PHE A 116 -12.24 -23.41 2.82
N VAL A 117 -12.10 -22.32 2.07
CA VAL A 117 -13.19 -21.37 1.75
C VAL A 117 -13.49 -21.46 0.26
N ARG A 118 -14.71 -21.79 -0.09
CA ARG A 118 -15.18 -21.84 -1.47
C ARG A 118 -15.40 -20.45 -2.02
N GLU A 119 -14.70 -20.10 -3.07
CA GLU A 119 -14.81 -18.80 -3.72
C GLU A 119 -14.18 -18.87 -5.13
N ARG A 120 -14.85 -18.37 -6.13
CA ARG A 120 -14.35 -18.42 -7.52
C ARG A 120 -13.77 -17.10 -7.99
N ALA A 121 -14.55 -16.03 -7.85
CA ALA A 121 -14.22 -14.73 -8.44
C ALA A 121 -12.94 -14.13 -7.82
N ALA A 122 -12.82 -14.20 -6.51
CA ALA A 122 -11.69 -13.62 -5.79
C ALA A 122 -10.37 -14.39 -6.03
N THR A 123 -10.41 -15.67 -6.48
CA THR A 123 -9.19 -16.44 -6.81
C THR A 123 -8.37 -15.82 -7.92
N ARG A 124 -8.96 -14.92 -8.72
CA ARG A 124 -8.26 -14.19 -9.79
C ARG A 124 -7.45 -13.01 -9.29
N GLN A 125 -7.75 -12.50 -8.09
CA GLN A 125 -7.14 -11.29 -7.53
C GLN A 125 -6.29 -11.59 -6.30
N ILE A 126 -6.78 -12.46 -5.42
CA ILE A 126 -6.10 -12.84 -4.18
C ILE A 126 -5.02 -13.87 -4.50
N VAL A 127 -3.86 -13.72 -3.90
CA VAL A 127 -2.72 -14.63 -4.05
C VAL A 127 -2.33 -15.25 -2.70
N ALA A 128 -1.49 -16.27 -2.72
CA ALA A 128 -0.95 -16.85 -1.49
C ALA A 128 -0.22 -15.78 -0.66
N TRP A 129 -0.33 -15.90 0.67
CA TRP A 129 0.21 -15.01 1.69
C TRP A 129 -0.54 -13.68 1.85
N ASP A 130 -1.54 -13.38 1.03
CA ASP A 130 -2.41 -12.27 1.32
C ASP A 130 -3.11 -12.44 2.67
N LEU A 131 -3.34 -11.32 3.32
CA LEU A 131 -4.17 -11.29 4.53
C LEU A 131 -5.55 -10.78 4.15
N VAL A 132 -6.56 -11.42 4.65
CA VAL A 132 -7.94 -10.99 4.44
C VAL A 132 -8.65 -10.81 5.78
N ILE A 133 -9.39 -9.71 5.91
CA ILE A 133 -10.38 -9.58 6.98
C ILE A 133 -11.73 -9.84 6.33
N ALA A 134 -12.38 -10.90 6.78
CA ALA A 134 -13.61 -11.39 6.18
C ALA A 134 -14.55 -11.96 7.23
N ARG A 135 -15.84 -11.98 6.90
CA ARG A 135 -16.83 -12.81 7.57
C ARG A 135 -16.97 -14.10 6.77
N ILE A 136 -16.79 -15.22 7.45
CA ILE A 136 -16.94 -16.54 6.86
C ILE A 136 -18.17 -17.20 7.45
N GLY A 137 -19.00 -17.75 6.57
CA GLY A 137 -20.24 -18.42 6.92
C GLY A 137 -20.42 -19.75 6.17
N PRO A 138 -21.53 -20.44 6.42
CA PRO A 138 -21.88 -21.67 5.72
C PRO A 138 -22.20 -21.38 4.26
N GLY A 139 -21.72 -22.25 3.37
CA GLY A 139 -22.16 -22.35 1.98
C GLY A 139 -23.18 -23.48 1.79
N GLY A 140 -23.41 -23.85 0.52
CA GLY A 140 -24.14 -25.07 0.19
C GLY A 140 -23.34 -26.32 0.55
N GLU A 141 -24.03 -27.45 0.80
CA GLU A 141 -23.41 -28.78 0.97
C GLU A 141 -22.31 -28.88 2.05
N GLY A 142 -22.38 -28.03 3.11
CA GLY A 142 -21.39 -28.04 4.19
C GLY A 142 -20.11 -27.28 3.88
N GLU A 143 -20.05 -26.55 2.78
CA GLU A 143 -18.94 -25.69 2.43
C GLU A 143 -18.89 -24.43 3.33
N THR A 144 -17.75 -23.77 3.36
CA THR A 144 -17.59 -22.43 3.94
C THR A 144 -17.34 -21.43 2.82
N VAL A 145 -17.92 -20.22 2.95
CA VAL A 145 -17.83 -19.14 1.94
C VAL A 145 -17.56 -17.81 2.61
N PHE A 146 -17.00 -16.87 1.84
CA PHE A 146 -17.02 -15.46 2.25
C PHE A 146 -18.45 -14.93 2.15
N GLU A 147 -18.91 -14.27 3.20
CA GLU A 147 -20.25 -13.63 3.22
C GLU A 147 -20.28 -12.43 2.27
N THR A 148 -19.16 -11.66 2.22
CA THR A 148 -19.01 -10.50 1.35
C THR A 148 -17.59 -10.38 0.86
N LEU A 149 -17.28 -9.31 0.12
CA LEU A 149 -15.92 -9.03 -0.34
C LEU A 149 -14.98 -8.81 0.85
N PRO A 150 -13.85 -9.53 0.93
CA PRO A 150 -12.90 -9.37 2.01
C PRO A 150 -12.13 -8.05 1.89
N TYR A 151 -11.74 -7.50 3.04
CA TYR A 151 -10.67 -6.49 3.09
C TYR A 151 -9.33 -7.16 2.86
N LEU A 152 -8.63 -6.75 1.84
CA LEU A 152 -7.34 -7.31 1.45
C LEU A 152 -6.19 -6.49 2.02
N PHE A 153 -5.21 -7.16 2.62
CA PHE A 153 -3.98 -6.56 3.14
C PHE A 153 -2.75 -7.36 2.65
N ARG A 154 -1.59 -6.76 2.75
CA ARG A 154 -0.33 -7.38 2.35
C ARG A 154 0.22 -8.29 3.45
N ALA A 155 0.99 -9.30 3.07
CA ALA A 155 1.68 -10.18 4.00
C ALA A 155 2.56 -9.42 5.02
N ALA A 156 3.17 -8.31 4.61
CA ALA A 156 3.98 -7.44 5.47
C ALA A 156 3.21 -6.83 6.64
N ASP A 157 1.90 -6.66 6.53
CA ASP A 157 1.05 -6.08 7.58
C ASP A 157 0.74 -7.07 8.72
N LYS A 158 1.05 -8.37 8.56
CA LYS A 158 0.63 -9.46 9.48
C LYS A 158 0.95 -9.18 10.94
N ASP A 159 2.21 -8.87 11.21
CA ASP A 159 2.70 -8.68 12.58
C ASP A 159 2.01 -7.50 13.27
N ASP A 160 1.85 -6.40 12.56
CA ASP A 160 1.26 -5.18 13.10
C ASP A 160 -0.24 -5.34 13.32
N LEU A 161 -0.96 -5.95 12.37
CA LEU A 161 -2.39 -6.26 12.51
C LEU A 161 -2.64 -7.18 13.70
N LEU A 162 -1.88 -8.27 13.83
CA LEU A 162 -2.04 -9.21 14.96
C LEU A 162 -1.71 -8.59 16.31
N LYS A 163 -0.63 -7.81 16.40
CA LYS A 163 -0.25 -7.11 17.63
C LYS A 163 -1.31 -6.09 18.02
N GLY A 164 -1.80 -5.31 17.04
CA GLY A 164 -2.88 -4.35 17.24
C GLY A 164 -4.15 -5.02 17.74
N LEU A 165 -4.58 -6.10 17.09
CA LEU A 165 -5.77 -6.85 17.45
C LEU A 165 -5.67 -7.45 18.86
N ARG A 166 -4.54 -8.08 19.21
CA ARG A 166 -4.32 -8.65 20.55
C ARG A 166 -4.23 -7.57 21.63
N LYS A 167 -3.67 -6.39 21.31
CA LYS A 167 -3.66 -5.25 22.22
C LYS A 167 -5.08 -4.73 22.46
N ALA A 168 -5.86 -4.56 21.38
CA ALA A 168 -7.26 -4.12 21.47
C ALA A 168 -8.11 -5.09 22.30
N TYR A 169 -7.94 -6.40 22.12
CA TYR A 169 -8.64 -7.40 22.92
C TYR A 169 -8.29 -7.32 24.41
N ARG A 170 -7.02 -7.11 24.74
CA ARG A 170 -6.63 -6.97 26.18
C ARG A 170 -7.27 -5.75 26.82
N VAL A 171 -7.34 -4.62 26.11
CA VAL A 171 -8.03 -3.41 26.60
C VAL A 171 -9.52 -3.68 26.76
N PHE A 172 -10.15 -4.27 25.73
CA PHE A 172 -11.56 -4.64 25.75
C PHE A 172 -11.90 -5.56 26.93
N ALA A 173 -11.13 -6.62 27.17
CA ALA A 173 -11.37 -7.57 28.26
C ALA A 173 -11.18 -6.94 29.66
N GLN A 174 -10.38 -5.89 29.79
CA GLN A 174 -10.28 -5.13 31.04
C GLN A 174 -11.48 -4.19 31.26
N GLU A 175 -11.97 -3.57 30.19
CA GLU A 175 -13.09 -2.63 30.23
C GLU A 175 -14.44 -3.36 30.32
N PHE A 176 -14.56 -4.53 29.71
CA PHE A 176 -15.78 -5.33 29.65
C PHE A 176 -15.52 -6.78 30.11
N PRO A 177 -15.28 -7.03 31.41
CA PRO A 177 -14.85 -8.34 31.90
C PRO A 177 -15.90 -9.45 31.74
N GLU A 178 -17.18 -9.09 31.65
CA GLU A 178 -18.29 -10.04 31.44
C GLU A 178 -18.55 -10.34 29.95
N SER A 179 -17.89 -9.63 29.03
CA SER A 179 -18.08 -9.79 27.59
C SER A 179 -17.14 -10.83 27.01
N GLY A 180 -17.65 -11.61 26.04
CA GLY A 180 -16.88 -12.65 25.39
C GLY A 180 -16.11 -12.18 24.15
N LEU A 181 -15.40 -13.13 23.54
CA LEU A 181 -14.66 -12.90 22.29
C LEU A 181 -15.58 -12.48 21.13
N ALA A 182 -16.82 -12.99 21.09
CA ALA A 182 -17.81 -12.61 20.09
C ALA A 182 -18.17 -11.11 20.19
N ASP A 183 -18.36 -10.60 21.40
CA ASP A 183 -18.64 -9.18 21.63
C ASP A 183 -17.48 -8.29 21.22
N PHE A 184 -16.26 -8.75 21.47
CA PHE A 184 -15.05 -8.06 21.00
C PHE A 184 -15.03 -7.93 19.47
N PHE A 185 -15.21 -9.03 18.74
CA PHE A 185 -15.20 -8.98 17.27
C PHE A 185 -16.36 -8.15 16.71
N ARG A 186 -17.52 -8.16 17.33
CA ARG A 186 -18.64 -7.29 16.97
C ARG A 186 -18.29 -5.82 17.14
N LYS A 187 -17.68 -5.44 18.27
CA LYS A 187 -17.30 -4.04 18.56
C LYS A 187 -16.14 -3.53 17.71
N ILE A 188 -15.17 -4.39 17.38
CA ILE A 188 -13.98 -3.97 16.62
C ILE A 188 -14.23 -3.89 15.09
N ALA A 189 -15.34 -4.40 14.59
CA ALA A 189 -15.59 -4.48 13.16
C ALA A 189 -15.44 -3.14 12.40
N PRO A 190 -15.88 -1.96 12.88
CA PRO A 190 -15.62 -0.68 12.22
C PRO A 190 -14.13 -0.32 12.17
N VAL A 191 -13.34 -0.77 13.14
CA VAL A 191 -11.88 -0.53 13.16
C VAL A 191 -11.20 -1.26 12.00
N PHE A 192 -11.69 -2.42 11.59
CA PHE A 192 -11.18 -3.13 10.42
C PHE A 192 -11.40 -2.33 9.13
N HIS A 193 -12.57 -1.69 8.99
CA HIS A 193 -12.84 -0.79 7.88
C HIS A 193 -11.86 0.40 7.87
N LYS A 194 -11.67 1.05 9.03
CA LYS A 194 -10.74 2.15 9.18
C LYS A 194 -9.29 1.74 8.83
N LEU A 195 -8.83 0.60 9.31
CA LEU A 195 -7.50 0.08 8.98
C LEU A 195 -7.35 -0.17 7.47
N TRP A 196 -8.38 -0.69 6.81
CA TRP A 196 -8.39 -0.88 5.37
C TRP A 196 -8.34 0.45 4.62
N LEU A 197 -9.11 1.45 5.07
CA LEU A 197 -9.05 2.81 4.51
C LEU A 197 -7.63 3.38 4.60
N GLU A 198 -7.03 3.37 5.77
CA GLU A 198 -5.73 3.98 6.04
C GLU A 198 -4.56 3.26 5.35
N ARG A 199 -4.62 1.95 5.20
CA ARG A 199 -3.48 1.16 4.71
C ARG A 199 -3.58 0.74 3.26
N VAL A 200 -4.80 0.62 2.73
CA VAL A 200 -5.05 0.02 1.42
C VAL A 200 -5.77 0.96 0.48
N ALA A 201 -6.94 1.47 0.88
CA ALA A 201 -7.77 2.26 -0.01
C ALA A 201 -7.25 3.70 -0.19
N LEU A 202 -6.77 4.29 0.90
CA LEU A 202 -6.25 5.66 0.97
C LEU A 202 -4.91 5.66 1.72
N PRO A 203 -3.88 4.92 1.25
CA PRO A 203 -2.61 4.87 1.96
C PRO A 203 -2.01 6.28 2.01
N PRO A 204 -1.30 6.63 3.11
CA PRO A 204 -0.62 7.91 3.20
C PRO A 204 0.33 8.07 2.01
N ARG A 205 0.26 9.22 1.39
CA ARG A 205 1.10 9.51 0.22
C ARG A 205 2.57 9.38 0.57
N PRO A 206 3.38 8.73 -0.28
CA PRO A 206 4.80 8.62 -0.03
C PRO A 206 5.43 10.00 0.04
N LYS A 207 6.17 10.27 1.10
CA LYS A 207 7.00 11.47 1.19
C LYS A 207 8.28 11.22 0.41
N PHE A 208 8.43 11.90 -0.71
CA PHE A 208 9.67 11.87 -1.47
C PHE A 208 10.70 12.74 -0.76
N ILE A 209 11.87 12.18 -0.49
CA ILE A 209 13.01 12.88 0.08
C ILE A 209 14.23 12.69 -0.82
N THR A 210 15.09 13.68 -0.85
CA THR A 210 16.40 13.59 -1.52
C THR A 210 17.35 12.68 -0.74
N GLY A 211 18.44 12.25 -1.34
CA GLY A 211 19.44 11.41 -0.66
C GLY A 211 20.10 12.03 0.59
N ASP A 212 19.95 13.33 0.79
CA ASP A 212 20.37 14.10 1.97
C ASP A 212 19.23 14.39 2.96
N GLY A 213 18.04 13.77 2.75
CA GLY A 213 16.91 13.83 3.68
C GLY A 213 16.02 15.08 3.55
N GLU A 214 16.22 15.90 2.52
CA GLU A 214 15.38 17.06 2.26
C GLU A 214 14.09 16.69 1.52
N PRO A 215 12.99 17.43 1.68
CA PRO A 215 11.80 17.25 0.87
C PRO A 215 12.15 17.36 -0.63
N PHE A 216 11.77 16.33 -1.38
CA PHE A 216 11.95 16.35 -2.83
C PHE A 216 10.91 17.27 -3.48
N ILE A 217 11.38 18.22 -4.27
CA ILE A 217 10.57 19.14 -5.05
C ILE A 217 11.26 19.40 -6.37
N PHE A 218 10.54 19.45 -7.47
CA PHE A 218 11.09 19.91 -8.72
C PHE A 218 11.27 21.42 -8.66
N ALA A 219 12.50 21.89 -8.82
CA ALA A 219 12.80 23.32 -8.84
C ALA A 219 13.61 23.67 -10.09
N LYS A 220 13.20 24.74 -10.76
CA LYS A 220 13.92 25.30 -11.90
C LYS A 220 14.36 26.71 -11.55
N VAL A 221 15.67 26.94 -11.64
CA VAL A 221 16.29 28.26 -11.45
C VAL A 221 16.64 28.82 -12.82
N PHE A 222 16.16 30.02 -13.08
CA PHE A 222 16.32 30.69 -14.36
C PHE A 222 17.32 31.82 -14.23
N PHE A 223 18.25 31.88 -15.18
CA PHE A 223 19.16 32.99 -15.37
C PHE A 223 18.97 33.56 -16.78
N ASP A 224 18.89 34.87 -16.89
CA ASP A 224 18.95 35.56 -18.20
C ASP A 224 20.38 35.51 -18.74
N LEU A 225 20.55 34.99 -19.94
CA LEU A 225 21.84 34.76 -20.57
C LEU A 225 22.20 35.93 -21.49
N VAL A 226 23.35 36.57 -21.25
CA VAL A 226 23.86 37.69 -22.01
C VAL A 226 25.01 37.23 -22.92
N ASP A 227 25.95 36.44 -22.37
CA ASP A 227 27.07 35.89 -23.09
C ASP A 227 27.15 34.38 -22.86
N ARG A 228 26.74 33.60 -23.88
CA ARG A 228 26.73 32.12 -23.82
C ARG A 228 28.12 31.53 -23.69
N GLU A 229 29.07 32.03 -24.50
CA GLU A 229 30.43 31.50 -24.48
C GLU A 229 31.13 31.84 -23.17
N GLY A 230 30.95 33.04 -22.64
CA GLY A 230 31.44 33.46 -21.35
C GLY A 230 30.92 32.62 -20.21
N ALA A 231 29.61 32.36 -20.21
CA ALA A 231 28.96 31.51 -19.20
C ALA A 231 29.46 30.05 -19.25
N ILE A 232 29.62 29.48 -20.44
CA ILE A 232 30.19 28.13 -20.61
C ILE A 232 31.66 28.09 -20.15
N ARG A 233 32.49 29.06 -20.55
CA ARG A 233 33.89 29.12 -20.10
C ARG A 233 33.99 29.15 -18.57
N SER A 234 33.11 29.84 -17.88
CA SER A 234 33.11 29.89 -16.41
C SER A 234 32.79 28.57 -15.73
N LEU A 235 32.22 27.57 -16.45
CA LEU A 235 31.92 26.24 -15.94
C LEU A 235 32.98 25.19 -16.25
N VAL A 236 33.70 25.31 -17.39
CA VAL A 236 34.59 24.24 -17.90
C VAL A 236 35.75 23.96 -16.94
N ASP A 237 36.27 24.97 -16.25
CA ASP A 237 37.43 24.82 -15.36
C ASP A 237 37.06 24.51 -13.92
N ARG A 238 35.79 24.13 -13.67
CA ARG A 238 35.33 23.83 -12.32
C ARG A 238 35.33 22.34 -12.02
N ASP A 239 35.88 21.95 -10.90
CA ASP A 239 35.88 20.56 -10.40
C ASP A 239 34.52 20.06 -9.97
N ASP A 240 33.56 20.99 -9.67
CA ASP A 240 32.21 20.69 -9.25
C ASP A 240 31.19 20.73 -10.41
N VAL A 241 31.66 20.78 -11.66
CA VAL A 241 30.79 20.76 -12.85
C VAL A 241 31.30 19.72 -13.85
N ALA A 242 30.39 18.86 -14.31
CA ALA A 242 30.71 17.85 -15.34
C ALA A 242 29.92 18.14 -16.62
N ASP A 243 30.65 18.25 -17.75
CA ASP A 243 30.04 18.32 -19.08
C ASP A 243 29.47 16.94 -19.47
N GLN A 244 28.22 16.91 -19.97
CA GLN A 244 27.57 15.68 -20.40
C GLN A 244 27.76 15.38 -21.90
N GLY A 245 28.37 16.29 -22.64
CA GLY A 245 28.62 16.13 -24.09
C GLY A 245 27.40 16.39 -24.98
N ASP A 246 26.23 16.64 -24.38
CA ASP A 246 24.94 16.96 -25.05
C ASP A 246 24.58 18.45 -24.97
N GLY A 247 25.53 19.28 -24.51
CA GLY A 247 25.33 20.72 -24.28
C GLY A 247 24.67 21.04 -22.94
N SER A 248 24.53 20.05 -22.04
CA SER A 248 24.14 20.23 -20.66
C SER A 248 25.31 19.95 -19.69
N TYR A 249 25.22 20.52 -18.49
CA TYR A 249 26.21 20.39 -17.44
C TYR A 249 25.59 19.92 -16.16
N VAL A 250 26.24 19.04 -15.41
CA VAL A 250 25.81 18.56 -14.11
C VAL A 250 26.60 19.25 -13.02
N TRP A 251 25.90 19.89 -12.09
CA TRP A 251 26.50 20.50 -10.92
C TRP A 251 26.59 19.47 -9.81
N LEU A 252 27.78 19.34 -9.23
CA LEU A 252 28.15 18.29 -8.30
C LEU A 252 28.49 18.88 -6.93
N GLU A 253 28.34 18.06 -5.89
CA GLU A 253 28.89 18.34 -4.56
C GLU A 253 29.49 17.08 -3.94
N PRO A 254 30.47 17.20 -3.03
CA PRO A 254 31.04 16.06 -2.32
C PRO A 254 30.00 15.35 -1.46
N ALA A 255 29.99 14.00 -1.51
CA ALA A 255 29.14 13.14 -0.71
C ALA A 255 29.95 11.92 -0.22
N GLY A 256 30.74 12.11 0.85
CA GLY A 256 31.74 11.14 1.29
C GLY A 256 32.84 10.97 0.25
N ASP A 257 33.11 9.71 -0.16
CA ASP A 257 34.09 9.39 -1.18
C ASP A 257 33.59 9.55 -2.63
N LEU A 258 32.32 9.98 -2.81
CA LEU A 258 31.67 10.15 -4.10
C LEU A 258 31.28 11.60 -4.34
N GLN A 259 30.99 11.93 -5.60
CA GLN A 259 30.35 13.18 -5.97
C GLN A 259 28.85 12.92 -6.22
N ARG A 260 27.98 13.82 -5.77
CA ARG A 260 26.55 13.77 -5.94
C ARG A 260 26.08 14.91 -6.83
N SER A 261 25.19 14.60 -7.78
CA SER A 261 24.53 15.62 -8.59
C SER A 261 23.53 16.40 -7.73
N ILE A 262 23.63 17.73 -7.75
CA ILE A 262 22.72 18.66 -7.09
C ILE A 262 21.92 19.51 -8.05
N GLY A 263 22.29 19.55 -9.32
CA GLY A 263 21.56 20.27 -10.35
C GLY A 263 22.03 19.90 -11.76
N ARG A 264 21.13 20.07 -12.73
CA ARG A 264 21.46 19.98 -14.16
C ARG A 264 21.26 21.36 -14.80
N MET A 265 22.22 21.85 -15.52
CA MET A 265 22.21 23.14 -16.22
C MET A 265 22.01 22.91 -17.71
N THR A 266 21.03 23.57 -18.29
CA THR A 266 20.75 23.54 -19.72
C THR A 266 20.79 24.98 -20.28
N PHE A 267 21.45 25.16 -21.39
CA PHE A 267 21.58 26.46 -22.06
C PHE A 267 20.55 26.57 -23.19
N GLU A 268 19.58 27.45 -23.03
CA GLU A 268 18.66 27.83 -24.09
C GLU A 268 19.16 29.11 -24.80
N GLU A 269 18.42 29.62 -25.79
CA GLU A 269 18.88 30.78 -26.57
C GLU A 269 19.16 32.04 -25.72
N ARG A 270 18.30 32.33 -24.74
CA ARG A 270 18.36 33.55 -23.92
C ARG A 270 18.42 33.29 -22.43
N ARG A 271 18.52 32.05 -22.00
CA ARG A 271 18.52 31.72 -20.58
C ARG A 271 19.30 30.44 -20.28
N ILE A 272 19.73 30.35 -19.03
CA ILE A 272 20.18 29.12 -18.43
C ILE A 272 19.07 28.60 -17.53
N VAL A 273 18.72 27.33 -17.66
CA VAL A 273 17.77 26.64 -16.77
C VAL A 273 18.54 25.64 -15.94
N ILE A 274 18.42 25.75 -14.62
CA ILE A 274 19.06 24.83 -13.69
C ILE A 274 17.96 24.05 -12.97
N GLU A 275 17.89 22.78 -13.25
CA GLU A 275 16.94 21.86 -12.64
C GLU A 275 17.55 21.23 -11.40
N THR A 276 16.86 21.34 -10.27
CA THR A 276 17.27 20.79 -8.98
C THR A 276 16.11 20.04 -8.32
N THR A 277 16.42 19.28 -7.27
CA THR A 277 15.46 18.37 -6.61
C THR A 277 15.10 18.76 -5.18
N SER A 278 15.54 19.95 -4.72
CA SER A 278 15.10 20.51 -3.43
C SER A 278 15.13 22.04 -3.45
N LYS A 279 14.36 22.63 -2.53
CA LYS A 279 14.32 24.09 -2.34
C LYS A 279 15.70 24.64 -1.98
N LYS A 280 16.42 23.97 -1.08
CA LYS A 280 17.76 24.38 -0.64
C LYS A 280 18.76 24.40 -1.79
N ARG A 281 18.71 23.40 -2.68
CA ARG A 281 19.58 23.34 -3.87
C ARG A 281 19.26 24.46 -4.85
N ALA A 282 17.97 24.80 -5.02
CA ALA A 282 17.56 25.92 -5.85
C ALA A 282 18.03 27.26 -5.28
N GLU A 283 17.91 27.43 -3.96
CA GLU A 283 18.40 28.62 -3.26
C GLU A 283 19.94 28.71 -3.34
N LYS A 284 20.64 27.58 -3.18
CA LYS A 284 22.10 27.51 -3.39
C LYS A 284 22.49 27.96 -4.80
N ALA A 285 21.77 27.50 -5.83
CA ALA A 285 22.00 27.93 -7.21
C ALA A 285 21.79 29.43 -7.40
N ARG A 286 20.73 30.00 -6.81
CA ARG A 286 20.47 31.45 -6.81
C ARG A 286 21.62 32.25 -6.18
N ASP A 287 22.16 31.76 -5.08
CA ASP A 287 23.11 32.52 -4.26
C ASP A 287 24.56 32.37 -4.77
N GLU A 288 24.95 31.21 -5.27
CA GLU A 288 26.34 30.92 -5.65
C GLU A 288 26.63 31.18 -7.16
N LEU A 289 25.71 30.80 -8.05
CA LEU A 289 25.96 30.84 -9.48
C LEU A 289 26.06 32.23 -10.12
N PRO A 290 25.44 33.33 -9.60
CA PRO A 290 25.71 34.66 -10.10
C PRO A 290 27.20 35.05 -10.04
N ALA A 291 27.90 34.66 -8.99
CA ALA A 291 29.33 34.92 -8.88
C ALA A 291 30.15 34.09 -9.89
N VAL A 292 29.69 32.90 -10.26
CA VAL A 292 30.34 32.03 -11.26
C VAL A 292 30.16 32.61 -12.66
N PHE A 293 28.94 32.99 -13.02
CA PHE A 293 28.64 33.51 -14.35
C PHE A 293 29.12 34.96 -14.55
N GLY A 294 29.28 35.71 -13.46
CA GLY A 294 29.66 37.11 -13.54
C GLY A 294 28.68 37.91 -14.41
N GLY A 295 29.19 38.71 -15.36
CA GLY A 295 28.37 39.48 -16.30
C GLY A 295 27.74 38.65 -17.43
N ALA A 296 28.08 37.39 -17.57
CA ALA A 296 27.59 36.54 -18.66
C ALA A 296 26.14 36.07 -18.46
N ALA A 297 25.69 35.95 -17.21
CA ALA A 297 24.28 35.66 -16.88
C ALA A 297 23.85 36.28 -15.56
N SER A 298 22.54 36.58 -15.41
CA SER A 298 21.99 37.15 -14.20
C SER A 298 20.76 36.36 -13.71
N PHE A 299 20.64 36.21 -12.39
CA PHE A 299 19.51 35.52 -11.79
C PHE A 299 18.17 36.22 -12.15
N ARG A 300 17.18 35.42 -12.53
CA ARG A 300 15.83 35.89 -12.89
C ARG A 300 14.77 35.44 -11.90
N ALA A 301 14.59 34.13 -11.71
CA ALA A 301 13.51 33.58 -10.91
C ALA A 301 13.77 32.11 -10.52
N ILE A 302 13.01 31.62 -9.54
CA ILE A 302 12.89 30.19 -9.23
C ILE A 302 11.42 29.80 -9.40
N SER A 303 11.20 28.65 -10.05
CA SER A 303 9.91 27.97 -10.09
C SER A 303 9.99 26.71 -9.27
N TYR A 304 8.95 26.45 -8.47
CA TYR A 304 8.81 25.23 -7.69
C TYR A 304 7.58 24.47 -8.15
N GLU A 305 7.69 23.19 -8.29
CA GLU A 305 6.60 22.27 -8.60
C GLU A 305 6.73 21.05 -7.71
N ASP A 306 5.70 20.75 -6.90
CA ASP A 306 5.70 19.56 -6.11
C ASP A 306 5.47 18.32 -6.99
N VAL A 307 5.79 17.12 -6.44
CA VAL A 307 5.70 15.86 -7.19
C VAL A 307 4.26 15.59 -7.65
N GLU A 308 3.26 16.00 -6.88
CA GLU A 308 1.86 15.76 -7.22
C GLU A 308 1.42 16.65 -8.41
N GLN A 309 1.84 17.90 -8.42
CA GLN A 309 1.59 18.80 -9.53
C GLN A 309 2.30 18.31 -10.78
N ALA A 310 3.57 17.89 -10.65
CA ALA A 310 4.33 17.33 -11.76
C ALA A 310 3.66 16.07 -12.35
N ILE A 311 3.15 15.17 -11.51
CA ILE A 311 2.41 13.98 -11.97
C ILE A 311 1.11 14.37 -12.69
N LYS A 312 0.36 15.35 -12.17
CA LYS A 312 -0.88 15.84 -12.82
C LYS A 312 -0.63 16.52 -14.17
N HIS A 313 0.50 17.21 -14.30
CA HIS A 313 0.89 17.93 -15.53
C HIS A 313 1.76 17.07 -16.46
N ALA A 314 2.19 15.88 -16.01
CA ALA A 314 2.94 14.98 -16.87
C ALA A 314 2.09 14.67 -18.13
N PRO A 315 2.62 14.86 -19.33
CA PRO A 315 1.92 14.45 -20.54
C PRO A 315 1.62 12.95 -20.41
N PRO A 316 0.47 12.47 -20.91
CA PRO A 316 0.19 11.04 -20.92
C PRO A 316 1.43 10.36 -21.50
N THR A 317 2.00 9.44 -20.74
CA THR A 317 3.27 8.78 -21.06
C THR A 317 3.22 8.41 -22.53
N SER A 318 4.00 9.11 -23.35
CA SER A 318 4.23 8.70 -24.73
C SER A 318 4.58 7.22 -24.63
N LYS A 319 3.88 6.37 -25.37
CA LYS A 319 4.14 4.92 -25.46
C LYS A 319 5.65 4.77 -25.29
N LYS A 320 6.07 4.06 -24.23
CA LYS A 320 7.48 3.65 -24.09
C LYS A 320 7.88 3.24 -25.50
N SER A 321 8.97 3.81 -26.01
CA SER A 321 9.57 3.25 -27.21
C SER A 321 9.74 1.78 -26.89
N GLU A 322 8.85 0.95 -27.42
CA GLU A 322 8.98 -0.49 -27.38
C GLU A 322 10.27 -0.77 -28.17
N VAL A 323 11.37 -0.75 -27.44
CA VAL A 323 12.49 -1.57 -27.89
C VAL A 323 11.92 -2.95 -27.78
N ASP A 324 11.62 -3.55 -28.92
CA ASP A 324 10.98 -4.88 -29.08
C ASP A 324 12.01 -5.93 -28.67
N ILE A 325 12.31 -5.96 -27.35
CA ILE A 325 13.16 -7.00 -26.77
C ILE A 325 12.22 -8.21 -26.59
N PRO A 326 12.55 -9.36 -27.19
CA PRO A 326 11.78 -10.57 -26.99
C PRO A 326 11.56 -10.86 -25.50
N VAL A 327 10.36 -11.31 -25.12
CA VAL A 327 9.99 -11.54 -23.71
C VAL A 327 10.97 -12.47 -22.99
N GLU A 328 11.57 -13.43 -23.72
CA GLU A 328 12.59 -14.33 -23.19
C GLU A 328 13.89 -13.59 -22.83
N ASP A 329 14.31 -12.61 -23.61
CA ASP A 329 15.51 -11.82 -23.35
C ASP A 329 15.23 -10.80 -22.24
N GLN A 330 14.04 -10.18 -22.20
CA GLN A 330 13.62 -9.37 -21.07
C GLN A 330 13.66 -10.18 -19.76
N ARG A 331 13.20 -11.42 -19.79
CA ARG A 331 13.21 -12.32 -18.64
C ARG A 331 14.63 -12.62 -18.17
N LYS A 332 15.55 -12.97 -19.07
CA LYS A 332 16.94 -13.26 -18.71
C LYS A 332 17.61 -12.05 -18.07
N ILE A 333 17.46 -10.86 -18.67
CA ILE A 333 18.05 -9.62 -18.15
C ILE A 333 17.50 -9.33 -16.74
N LEU A 334 16.17 -9.47 -16.52
CA LEU A 334 15.55 -9.25 -15.23
C LEU A 334 15.98 -10.29 -14.21
N ASP A 335 16.06 -11.57 -14.58
CA ASP A 335 16.48 -12.64 -13.68
C ASP A 335 17.92 -12.43 -13.20
N GLU A 336 18.84 -12.09 -14.11
CA GLU A 336 20.23 -11.79 -13.77
C GLU A 336 20.36 -10.55 -12.87
N PHE A 337 19.62 -9.48 -13.20
CA PHE A 337 19.60 -8.26 -12.40
C PHE A 337 19.07 -8.50 -10.99
N TYR A 338 17.91 -9.17 -10.87
CA TYR A 338 17.29 -9.44 -9.59
C TYR A 338 18.10 -10.43 -8.76
N GLU A 339 18.70 -11.45 -9.39
CA GLU A 339 19.56 -12.38 -8.65
C GLU A 339 20.76 -11.66 -8.04
N GLN A 340 21.47 -10.83 -8.80
CA GLN A 340 22.58 -10.05 -8.28
C GLN A 340 22.14 -9.05 -7.20
N HIS A 341 21.00 -8.38 -7.42
CA HIS A 341 20.45 -7.42 -6.48
C HIS A 341 20.08 -8.09 -5.15
N TYR A 342 19.31 -9.16 -5.18
CA TYR A 342 18.80 -9.81 -3.98
C TYR A 342 19.86 -10.63 -3.24
N ARG A 343 20.88 -11.14 -3.91
CA ARG A 343 22.05 -11.71 -3.23
C ARG A 343 22.77 -10.67 -2.36
N LYS A 344 22.96 -9.45 -2.89
CA LYS A 344 23.51 -8.34 -2.11
C LYS A 344 22.54 -7.87 -1.01
N TRP A 345 21.26 -7.83 -1.30
CA TRP A 345 20.23 -7.42 -0.36
C TRP A 345 20.18 -8.31 0.90
N LEU A 346 20.47 -9.60 0.80
CA LEU A 346 20.54 -10.50 1.96
C LEU A 346 21.59 -10.07 3.00
N ASP A 347 22.59 -9.32 2.58
CA ASP A 347 23.69 -8.83 3.42
C ASP A 347 23.60 -7.32 3.71
N GLN A 348 22.52 -6.64 3.28
CA GLN A 348 22.29 -5.22 3.55
C GLN A 348 21.42 -5.03 4.79
N PRO A 349 21.77 -4.08 5.69
CA PRO A 349 20.92 -3.72 6.81
C PRO A 349 19.61 -3.07 6.35
N LEU A 350 18.47 -3.58 6.86
CA LEU A 350 17.16 -3.07 6.51
C LEU A 350 16.50 -2.35 7.70
N PRO A 351 16.00 -1.12 7.56
CA PRO A 351 15.35 -0.37 8.64
C PRO A 351 14.17 -1.15 9.25
N MET A 352 13.35 -1.82 8.43
CA MET A 352 12.21 -2.61 8.90
C MET A 352 12.60 -3.87 9.69
N LEU A 353 13.85 -4.33 9.59
CA LEU A 353 14.43 -5.39 10.42
C LEU A 353 15.23 -4.84 11.60
N GLY A 354 15.07 -3.54 11.93
CA GLY A 354 15.81 -2.85 12.96
C GLY A 354 17.29 -2.70 12.61
N ASN A 355 17.57 -2.32 11.39
CA ASN A 355 18.91 -2.16 10.80
C ASN A 355 19.76 -3.44 10.86
N ARG A 356 19.13 -4.61 10.74
CA ARG A 356 19.80 -5.90 10.64
C ARG A 356 19.71 -6.42 9.21
N THR A 357 20.70 -7.22 8.81
CA THR A 357 20.66 -7.91 7.52
C THR A 357 19.64 -9.04 7.55
N PRO A 358 19.02 -9.42 6.43
CA PRO A 358 18.16 -10.61 6.33
C PRO A 358 18.82 -11.88 6.87
N ARG A 359 20.10 -12.15 6.57
CA ARG A 359 20.85 -13.30 7.10
C ARG A 359 20.91 -13.28 8.64
N HIS A 360 21.21 -12.14 9.22
CA HIS A 360 21.22 -12.01 10.68
C HIS A 360 19.81 -12.16 11.28
N ALA A 361 18.81 -11.53 10.68
CA ALA A 361 17.41 -11.58 11.12
C ALA A 361 16.84 -13.01 11.09
N ALA A 362 17.24 -13.85 10.14
CA ALA A 362 16.83 -15.24 10.05
C ALA A 362 17.19 -16.06 11.32
N GLY A 363 18.32 -15.76 11.97
CA GLY A 363 18.75 -16.37 13.23
C GLY A 363 18.00 -15.89 14.48
N LEU A 364 17.37 -14.71 14.44
CA LEU A 364 16.79 -14.03 15.60
C LEU A 364 15.31 -14.33 15.77
N LYS A 365 14.91 -15.03 16.82
CA LYS A 365 13.49 -15.39 17.10
C LYS A 365 12.54 -14.19 17.09
N THR A 366 13.00 -13.02 17.54
CA THR A 366 12.18 -11.79 17.65
C THR A 366 12.01 -11.03 16.34
N VAL A 367 12.93 -11.18 15.39
CA VAL A 367 12.95 -10.45 14.10
C VAL A 367 12.57 -11.36 12.93
N ARG A 368 12.83 -12.65 13.04
CA ARG A 368 12.50 -13.67 12.03
C ARG A 368 11.08 -13.58 11.49
N PRO A 369 10.02 -13.38 12.31
CA PRO A 369 8.66 -13.26 11.80
C PRO A 369 8.49 -12.10 10.80
N LYS A 370 9.16 -10.97 11.04
CA LYS A 370 9.14 -9.82 10.13
C LYS A 370 9.84 -10.14 8.80
N LEU A 371 10.97 -10.85 8.86
CA LEU A 371 11.67 -11.30 7.65
C LEU A 371 10.81 -12.26 6.84
N ILE A 372 10.14 -13.22 7.49
CA ILE A 372 9.21 -14.15 6.85
C ILE A 372 8.06 -13.39 6.16
N ALA A 373 7.47 -12.41 6.83
CA ALA A 373 6.41 -11.57 6.25
C ALA A 373 6.92 -10.81 5.01
N LEU A 374 8.14 -10.32 5.05
CA LEU A 374 8.77 -9.62 3.92
C LEU A 374 9.00 -10.56 2.73
N LEU A 375 9.49 -11.78 2.95
CA LEU A 375 9.66 -12.78 1.89
C LEU A 375 8.31 -13.16 1.26
N LYS A 376 7.29 -13.37 2.08
CA LYS A 376 5.92 -13.64 1.62
C LYS A 376 5.37 -12.49 0.78
N ASP A 377 5.64 -11.24 1.16
CA ASP A 377 5.22 -10.06 0.42
C ASP A 377 5.92 -9.94 -0.94
N LEU A 378 7.20 -10.27 -1.03
CA LEU A 378 7.93 -10.36 -2.30
C LEU A 378 7.32 -11.42 -3.22
N GLU A 379 7.05 -12.62 -2.71
CA GLU A 379 6.40 -13.70 -3.48
C GLU A 379 4.99 -13.32 -3.94
N SER A 380 4.17 -12.73 -3.07
CA SER A 380 2.83 -12.27 -3.40
C SER A 380 2.85 -11.22 -4.50
N SER A 381 3.80 -10.28 -4.42
CA SER A 381 3.97 -9.23 -5.44
C SER A 381 4.38 -9.82 -6.78
N SER A 382 5.32 -10.76 -6.78
CA SER A 382 5.75 -11.48 -7.98
C SER A 382 4.61 -12.29 -8.62
N GLU A 383 3.80 -12.97 -7.81
CA GLU A 383 2.66 -13.72 -8.31
C GLU A 383 1.60 -12.81 -8.95
N ARG A 384 1.37 -11.60 -8.39
CA ARG A 384 0.48 -10.61 -9.02
C ARG A 384 1.02 -10.15 -10.37
N GLN A 385 2.32 -9.87 -10.48
CA GLN A 385 2.98 -9.52 -11.75
C GLN A 385 2.81 -10.63 -12.78
N ARG A 386 3.02 -11.90 -12.39
CA ARG A 386 2.83 -13.04 -13.26
C ARG A 386 1.39 -13.14 -13.77
N ARG A 387 0.40 -12.91 -12.91
CA ARG A 387 -1.03 -12.94 -13.29
C ARG A 387 -1.45 -11.77 -14.17
N SER A 388 -0.76 -10.61 -14.07
CA SER A 388 -0.98 -9.48 -14.99
C SER A 388 -0.27 -9.63 -16.33
N GLY A 389 0.47 -10.74 -16.55
CA GLY A 389 1.22 -10.98 -17.78
C GLY A 389 2.58 -10.27 -17.83
N GLU A 390 3.02 -9.72 -16.71
CA GLU A 390 4.34 -9.11 -16.58
C GLU A 390 5.42 -10.16 -16.28
N VAL A 391 6.66 -9.82 -16.59
CA VAL A 391 7.80 -10.68 -16.22
C VAL A 391 7.97 -10.61 -14.70
N ALA A 392 7.94 -11.77 -14.05
CA ALA A 392 7.98 -11.92 -12.61
C ALA A 392 9.18 -12.77 -12.17
N TYR A 393 9.90 -12.31 -11.14
CA TYR A 393 11.07 -13.02 -10.60
C TYR A 393 10.66 -14.06 -9.55
N ASP A 394 11.38 -15.19 -9.47
CA ASP A 394 11.13 -16.22 -8.46
C ASP A 394 12.00 -15.99 -7.21
N PHE A 395 11.35 -15.66 -6.10
CA PHE A 395 11.98 -15.45 -4.79
C PHE A 395 12.14 -16.72 -3.97
N GLY A 396 11.70 -17.87 -4.45
CA GLY A 396 11.66 -19.13 -3.71
C GLY A 396 13.03 -19.59 -3.17
N TRP A 397 14.13 -19.29 -3.87
CA TRP A 397 15.48 -19.63 -3.46
C TRP A 397 15.92 -18.96 -2.14
N MET A 398 15.37 -17.78 -1.83
CA MET A 398 15.76 -17.03 -0.62
C MET A 398 15.41 -17.75 0.68
N TRP A 399 14.34 -18.56 0.68
CA TRP A 399 13.96 -19.36 1.86
C TRP A 399 15.03 -20.38 2.20
N ALA A 400 15.50 -21.11 1.20
CA ALA A 400 16.58 -22.10 1.38
C ALA A 400 17.90 -21.43 1.79
N GLU A 401 18.25 -20.32 1.15
CA GLU A 401 19.46 -19.54 1.43
C GLU A 401 19.50 -18.99 2.85
N LEU A 402 18.33 -18.65 3.42
CA LEU A 402 18.17 -18.14 4.79
C LEU A 402 17.92 -19.27 5.82
N GLY A 403 17.86 -20.54 5.40
CA GLY A 403 17.53 -21.67 6.27
C GLY A 403 16.11 -21.58 6.86
N LEU A 404 15.18 -20.96 6.14
CA LEU A 404 13.80 -20.79 6.56
C LEU A 404 12.88 -21.80 5.88
N VAL A 405 11.83 -22.21 6.58
CA VAL A 405 10.80 -23.10 6.03
C VAL A 405 9.66 -22.25 5.49
N ARG A 406 9.34 -22.45 4.21
CA ARG A 406 8.18 -21.85 3.55
C ARG A 406 6.91 -22.55 4.07
N LYS A 407 6.23 -21.90 5.03
CA LYS A 407 5.00 -22.43 5.64
C LYS A 407 3.87 -21.48 5.42
#